data_7328f232c247c32951e762e866712865
#
_entry.id   7328f232c247c32951e762e866712865
#
_cell.length_a   1.000
_cell.length_b   1.000
_cell.length_c   1.000
_cell.angle_alpha   90.00
_cell.angle_beta   90.00
_cell.angle_gamma   90.00
#
_symmetry.space_group_name_H-M   'P 1'
#
loop_
_entity.id
_entity.type
_entity.pdbx_description
1 polymer ?
#
loop_
_entity_poly.entity_id
_entity_poly.type
_entity_poly.pdbx_seq_one_letter_code
_entity_poly.pdbx_strand_id
1 'polypeptide(L)'
;IRNSLFSIFFFTGIVVISIFFLPALFLPKKIVLFGGKIMGYWTSFCLKIFLSTKIVIKGKENIIKNKKFFIAASHQSMFETFFLQTIFEGPVFILKKELLMIPIFGWYLKKIGSISIKRNKISKENLGFFDDIIKQINLSDRPLIIFPQGTRLAPSERPPFKKGSSRIYEELGISCQPIAINSGN
;
A
#
# COMPACT_ATOMS: atom_id res chain seq x y z
N ILE A 1 -16.76 2.64 23.23
CA ILE A 1 -17.89 2.30 22.34
C ILE A 1 -17.55 2.67 20.90
N ARG A 2 -17.23 3.95 20.55
CA ARG A 2 -16.96 4.39 19.17
C ARG A 2 -15.83 3.60 18.48
N ASN A 3 -14.71 3.39 19.18
CA ASN A 3 -13.56 2.63 18.64
C ASN A 3 -13.92 1.15 18.40
N SER A 4 -14.72 0.56 19.27
CA SER A 4 -15.18 -0.84 19.10
C SER A 4 -16.13 -0.96 17.90
N LEU A 5 -17.07 -0.04 17.75
CA LEU A 5 -17.95 0.01 16.58
C LEU A 5 -17.14 0.21 15.30
N PHE A 6 -16.21 1.16 15.28
CA PHE A 6 -15.30 1.35 14.16
C PHE A 6 -14.61 0.03 13.77
N SER A 7 -13.99 -0.65 14.74
CA SER A 7 -13.26 -1.90 14.46
C SER A 7 -14.19 -2.99 13.90
N ILE A 8 -15.37 -3.18 14.49
CA ILE A 8 -16.34 -4.17 14.01
C ILE A 8 -16.73 -3.89 12.57
N PHE A 9 -17.21 -2.67 12.28
CA PHE A 9 -17.67 -2.31 10.93
C PHE A 9 -16.53 -2.32 9.92
N PHE A 10 -15.36 -1.80 10.30
CA PHE A 10 -14.18 -1.77 9.43
C PHE A 10 -13.77 -3.18 9.01
N PHE A 11 -13.54 -4.09 9.95
CA PHE A 11 -13.11 -5.45 9.62
C PHE A 11 -14.19 -6.28 8.95
N THR A 12 -15.46 -6.14 9.37
CA THR A 12 -16.58 -6.81 8.70
C THR A 12 -16.67 -6.36 7.23
N GLY A 13 -16.56 -5.06 6.96
CA GLY A 13 -16.60 -4.57 5.59
C GLY A 13 -15.43 -5.07 4.75
N ILE A 14 -14.21 -5.14 5.31
CA ILE A 14 -13.06 -5.74 4.60
C ILE A 14 -13.35 -7.20 4.24
N VAL A 15 -13.90 -7.99 5.17
CA VAL A 15 -14.25 -9.40 4.93
C VAL A 15 -15.33 -9.51 3.84
N VAL A 16 -16.41 -8.73 3.95
CA VAL A 16 -17.50 -8.72 2.97
C VAL A 16 -17.01 -8.32 1.59
N ILE A 17 -16.24 -7.25 1.47
CA ILE A 17 -15.65 -6.82 0.20
C ILE A 17 -14.72 -7.91 -0.36
N SER A 18 -13.90 -8.54 0.49
CA SER A 18 -13.00 -9.61 0.07
C SER A 18 -13.79 -10.81 -0.48
N ILE A 19 -14.87 -11.22 0.18
CA ILE A 19 -15.71 -12.33 -0.29
C ILE A 19 -16.42 -11.96 -1.60
N PHE A 20 -16.98 -10.76 -1.68
CA PHE A 20 -17.68 -10.28 -2.88
C PHE A 20 -16.76 -10.26 -4.11
N PHE A 21 -15.49 -9.90 -3.95
CA PHE A 21 -14.50 -9.86 -5.03
C PHE A 21 -13.81 -11.21 -5.29
N LEU A 22 -14.16 -12.32 -4.60
CA LEU A 22 -13.55 -13.63 -4.87
C LEU A 22 -13.56 -14.04 -6.36
N PRO A 23 -14.65 -13.85 -7.12
CA PRO A 23 -14.65 -14.16 -8.55
C PRO A 23 -13.62 -13.35 -9.35
N ALA A 24 -13.22 -12.17 -8.86
CA ALA A 24 -12.22 -11.34 -9.51
C ALA A 24 -10.82 -11.99 -9.58
N LEU A 25 -10.56 -13.01 -8.77
CA LEU A 25 -9.33 -13.80 -8.88
C LEU A 25 -9.19 -14.53 -10.23
N PHE A 26 -10.28 -14.82 -10.89
CA PHE A 26 -10.33 -15.47 -12.22
C PHE A 26 -10.47 -14.45 -13.36
N LEU A 27 -10.70 -13.18 -13.04
CA LEU A 27 -10.91 -12.08 -13.98
C LEU A 27 -9.61 -11.26 -14.17
N PRO A 28 -9.56 -10.32 -15.14
CA PRO A 28 -8.43 -9.41 -15.29
C PRO A 28 -8.08 -8.68 -13.99
N LYS A 29 -6.80 -8.49 -13.72
CA LYS A 29 -6.31 -7.86 -12.48
C LYS A 29 -6.91 -6.47 -12.18
N LYS A 30 -7.39 -5.76 -13.21
CA LYS A 30 -8.09 -4.47 -13.05
C LYS A 30 -9.30 -4.55 -12.10
N ILE A 31 -10.00 -5.70 -12.10
CA ILE A 31 -11.18 -5.92 -11.22
C ILE A 31 -10.72 -6.04 -9.75
N VAL A 32 -9.62 -6.76 -9.50
CA VAL A 32 -9.05 -6.85 -8.14
C VAL A 32 -8.54 -5.48 -7.66
N LEU A 33 -7.88 -4.72 -8.54
CA LEU A 33 -7.43 -3.37 -8.22
C LEU A 33 -8.60 -2.43 -7.89
N PHE A 34 -9.71 -2.57 -8.62
CA PHE A 34 -10.95 -1.85 -8.31
C PHE A 34 -11.49 -2.23 -6.92
N GLY A 35 -11.47 -3.53 -6.55
CA GLY A 35 -11.80 -3.99 -5.20
C GLY A 35 -10.93 -3.34 -4.12
N GLY A 36 -9.62 -3.23 -4.37
CA GLY A 36 -8.70 -2.50 -3.49
C GLY A 36 -9.08 -1.01 -3.32
N LYS A 37 -9.52 -0.36 -4.40
CA LYS A 37 -10.00 1.03 -4.37
C LYS A 37 -11.29 1.15 -3.55
N ILE A 38 -12.22 0.19 -3.67
CA ILE A 38 -13.44 0.12 -2.83
C ILE A 38 -13.08 -0.03 -1.35
N MET A 39 -12.08 -0.86 -1.00
CA MET A 39 -11.60 -0.96 0.38
C MET A 39 -11.05 0.38 0.91
N GLY A 40 -10.37 1.16 0.08
CA GLY A 40 -9.91 2.50 0.44
C GLY A 40 -11.07 3.47 0.73
N TYR A 41 -12.12 3.46 -0.08
CA TYR A 41 -13.33 4.25 0.18
C TYR A 41 -14.07 3.77 1.43
N TRP A 42 -14.19 2.46 1.63
CA TRP A 42 -14.77 1.88 2.84
C TRP A 42 -14.02 2.32 4.10
N THR A 43 -12.69 2.28 4.07
CA THR A 43 -11.84 2.77 5.17
C THR A 43 -12.13 4.23 5.49
N SER A 44 -12.18 5.08 4.46
CA SER A 44 -12.47 6.51 4.61
C SER A 44 -13.87 6.77 5.17
N PHE A 45 -14.86 5.99 4.74
CA PHE A 45 -16.22 6.04 5.24
C PHE A 45 -16.29 5.69 6.73
N CYS A 46 -15.67 4.57 7.14
CA CYS A 46 -15.63 4.15 8.55
C CYS A 46 -14.96 5.21 9.44
N LEU A 47 -13.82 5.77 9.02
CA LEU A 47 -13.14 6.84 9.74
C LEU A 47 -14.03 8.07 9.92
N LYS A 48 -14.73 8.48 8.87
CA LYS A 48 -15.63 9.63 8.91
C LYS A 48 -16.81 9.41 9.86
N ILE A 49 -17.48 8.25 9.76
CA ILE A 49 -18.74 8.01 10.50
C ILE A 49 -18.46 7.70 11.97
N PHE A 50 -17.53 6.80 12.26
CA PHE A 50 -17.33 6.34 13.63
C PHE A 50 -16.32 7.17 14.42
N LEU A 51 -15.30 7.72 13.76
CA LEU A 51 -14.24 8.48 14.42
C LEU A 51 -14.30 9.99 14.13
N SER A 52 -15.27 10.43 13.33
CA SER A 52 -15.42 11.85 12.90
C SER A 52 -14.14 12.41 12.27
N THR A 53 -13.33 11.55 11.68
CA THR A 53 -12.04 11.92 11.07
C THR A 53 -12.28 12.56 9.70
N LYS A 54 -11.72 13.75 9.49
CA LYS A 54 -11.73 14.44 8.20
C LYS A 54 -10.40 14.17 7.48
N ILE A 55 -10.49 13.56 6.29
CA ILE A 55 -9.32 13.36 5.43
C ILE A 55 -9.16 14.61 4.57
N VAL A 56 -7.99 15.25 4.67
CA VAL A 56 -7.62 16.43 3.87
C VAL A 56 -6.40 16.09 3.03
N ILE A 57 -6.51 16.24 1.72
CA ILE A 57 -5.40 16.05 0.78
C ILE A 57 -4.92 17.44 0.35
N LYS A 58 -3.64 17.72 0.58
CA LYS A 58 -2.98 18.94 0.12
C LYS A 58 -1.94 18.60 -0.94
N GLY A 59 -1.72 19.48 -1.90
CA GLY A 59 -0.70 19.29 -2.95
C GLY A 59 -1.06 18.23 -3.99
N LYS A 60 -2.35 17.93 -4.19
CA LYS A 60 -2.81 16.96 -5.19
C LYS A 60 -2.39 17.36 -6.62
N GLU A 61 -2.26 18.64 -6.88
CA GLU A 61 -1.78 19.23 -8.12
C GLU A 61 -0.31 18.91 -8.40
N ASN A 62 0.49 18.60 -7.36
CA ASN A 62 1.90 18.27 -7.46
C ASN A 62 2.18 16.80 -7.74
N ILE A 63 1.13 15.97 -7.90
CA ILE A 63 1.31 14.57 -8.25
C ILE A 63 1.95 14.47 -9.63
N ILE A 64 3.03 13.70 -9.71
CA ILE A 64 3.76 13.45 -10.95
C ILE A 64 2.83 12.81 -11.99
N LYS A 65 2.81 13.38 -13.20
CA LYS A 65 2.01 12.91 -14.33
C LYS A 65 2.93 12.62 -15.53
N ASN A 66 2.43 11.79 -16.44
CA ASN A 66 3.07 11.54 -17.76
C ASN A 66 4.49 10.98 -17.72
N LYS A 67 4.93 10.42 -16.58
CA LYS A 67 6.19 9.69 -16.47
C LYS A 67 6.12 8.65 -15.37
N LYS A 68 6.99 7.65 -15.45
CA LYS A 68 7.12 6.64 -14.37
C LYS A 68 7.70 7.28 -13.11
N PHE A 69 7.16 6.92 -11.96
CA PHE A 69 7.62 7.35 -10.66
C PHE A 69 7.35 6.28 -9.61
N PHE A 70 8.03 6.37 -8.49
CA PHE A 70 7.68 5.62 -7.30
C PHE A 70 7.25 6.58 -6.18
N ILE A 71 6.52 6.06 -5.23
CA ILE A 71 5.95 6.82 -4.11
C ILE A 71 6.73 6.45 -2.84
N ALA A 72 7.29 7.44 -2.16
CA ALA A 72 7.87 7.31 -0.84
C ALA A 72 6.92 7.93 0.20
N ALA A 73 6.18 7.09 0.92
CA ALA A 73 5.13 7.53 1.84
C ALA A 73 5.52 7.28 3.31
N SER A 74 5.06 8.14 4.21
CA SER A 74 5.12 7.88 5.65
C SER A 74 4.23 6.68 6.00
N HIS A 75 4.64 5.89 7.00
CA HIS A 75 3.87 4.73 7.44
C HIS A 75 3.58 4.82 8.94
N GLN A 76 2.35 5.10 9.30
CA GLN A 76 1.91 5.27 10.69
C GLN A 76 0.79 4.30 11.07
N SER A 77 -0.05 3.90 10.10
CA SER A 77 -1.19 3.00 10.37
C SER A 77 -1.46 2.04 9.20
N MET A 78 -2.58 1.32 9.23
CA MET A 78 -3.07 0.57 8.06
C MET A 78 -3.76 1.47 7.03
N PHE A 79 -4.16 2.66 7.43
CA PHE A 79 -4.92 3.59 6.60
C PHE A 79 -4.25 3.85 5.25
N GLU A 80 -2.94 4.13 5.25
CA GLU A 80 -2.19 4.48 4.05
C GLU A 80 -2.25 3.39 2.98
N THR A 81 -2.20 2.12 3.40
CA THR A 81 -2.20 0.99 2.46
C THR A 81 -3.53 0.85 1.73
N PHE A 82 -4.64 1.21 2.37
CA PHE A 82 -5.96 1.24 1.74
C PHE A 82 -6.21 2.55 1.01
N PHE A 83 -5.92 3.68 1.64
CA PHE A 83 -6.27 5.00 1.13
C PHE A 83 -5.49 5.40 -0.13
N LEU A 84 -4.19 5.09 -0.20
CA LEU A 84 -3.36 5.43 -1.36
C LEU A 84 -3.85 4.77 -2.66
N GLN A 85 -4.59 3.66 -2.57
CA GLN A 85 -5.24 3.03 -3.73
C GLN A 85 -6.41 3.87 -4.29
N THR A 86 -6.94 4.83 -3.54
CA THR A 86 -7.98 5.75 -4.02
C THR A 86 -7.40 6.93 -4.80
N ILE A 87 -6.13 7.25 -4.55
CA ILE A 87 -5.43 8.39 -5.17
C ILE A 87 -4.65 7.94 -6.41
N PHE A 88 -3.96 6.79 -6.31
CA PHE A 88 -3.12 6.26 -7.39
C PHE A 88 -3.78 5.05 -8.03
N GLU A 89 -3.62 4.92 -9.35
CA GLU A 89 -4.21 3.80 -10.08
C GLU A 89 -3.44 2.50 -9.84
N GLY A 90 -3.99 1.68 -8.93
CA GLY A 90 -3.53 0.34 -8.65
C GLY A 90 -2.05 0.23 -8.29
N PRO A 91 -1.55 0.93 -7.29
CA PRO A 91 -0.13 0.94 -6.97
C PRO A 91 0.40 -0.46 -6.63
N VAL A 92 1.68 -0.70 -6.88
CA VAL A 92 2.40 -1.90 -6.48
C VAL A 92 2.96 -1.69 -5.08
N PHE A 93 2.65 -2.59 -4.15
CA PHE A 93 3.12 -2.50 -2.77
C PHE A 93 4.30 -3.44 -2.51
N ILE A 94 5.29 -2.94 -1.77
CA ILE A 94 6.28 -3.79 -1.11
C ILE A 94 5.75 -4.15 0.27
N LEU A 95 5.62 -5.43 0.55
CA LEU A 95 4.99 -5.94 1.76
C LEU A 95 5.78 -7.09 2.42
N LYS A 96 5.42 -7.41 3.65
CA LYS A 96 5.95 -8.58 4.35
C LYS A 96 5.49 -9.87 3.67
N LYS A 97 6.40 -10.85 3.51
CA LYS A 97 6.11 -12.15 2.90
C LYS A 97 4.95 -12.88 3.61
N GLU A 98 4.85 -12.73 4.93
CA GLU A 98 3.82 -13.36 5.75
C GLU A 98 2.40 -12.93 5.34
N LEU A 99 2.22 -11.72 4.80
CA LEU A 99 0.92 -11.26 4.31
C LEU A 99 0.39 -12.06 3.11
N LEU A 100 1.29 -12.66 2.32
CA LEU A 100 0.90 -13.54 1.21
C LEU A 100 0.33 -14.88 1.66
N MET A 101 0.50 -15.23 2.95
CA MET A 101 0.00 -16.48 3.54
C MET A 101 -1.42 -16.32 4.11
N ILE A 102 -1.92 -15.09 4.26
CA ILE A 102 -3.27 -14.84 4.75
C ILE A 102 -4.26 -15.31 3.67
N PRO A 103 -5.18 -16.25 4.00
CA PRO A 103 -6.18 -16.75 3.06
C PRO A 103 -6.96 -15.59 2.42
N ILE A 104 -7.36 -15.76 1.16
CA ILE A 104 -8.08 -14.77 0.35
C ILE A 104 -7.24 -13.49 0.13
N PHE A 105 -6.83 -12.79 1.20
CA PHE A 105 -6.08 -11.55 1.10
C PHE A 105 -4.73 -11.73 0.39
N GLY A 106 -3.96 -12.77 0.75
CA GLY A 106 -2.71 -13.11 0.09
C GLY A 106 -2.89 -13.46 -1.40
N TRP A 107 -4.01 -14.07 -1.77
CA TRP A 107 -4.32 -14.36 -3.18
C TRP A 107 -4.52 -13.08 -3.99
N TYR A 108 -5.21 -12.08 -3.43
CA TYR A 108 -5.34 -10.76 -4.06
C TYR A 108 -3.99 -10.09 -4.23
N LEU A 109 -3.17 -10.07 -3.18
CA LEU A 109 -1.83 -9.47 -3.21
C LEU A 109 -0.95 -10.09 -4.30
N LYS A 110 -0.98 -11.42 -4.45
CA LYS A 110 -0.30 -12.15 -5.53
C LYS A 110 -0.87 -11.76 -6.90
N LYS A 111 -2.18 -11.76 -7.06
CA LYS A 111 -2.88 -11.44 -8.32
C LYS A 111 -2.54 -10.04 -8.82
N ILE A 112 -2.45 -9.04 -7.93
CA ILE A 112 -2.11 -7.67 -8.31
C ILE A 112 -0.60 -7.45 -8.51
N GLY A 113 0.24 -8.44 -8.24
CA GLY A 113 1.69 -8.35 -8.43
C GLY A 113 2.39 -7.56 -7.32
N SER A 114 1.93 -7.67 -6.07
CA SER A 114 2.65 -7.11 -4.93
C SER A 114 4.00 -7.80 -4.71
N ILE A 115 5.01 -7.04 -4.32
CA ILE A 115 6.37 -7.53 -4.12
C ILE A 115 6.56 -7.83 -2.64
N SER A 116 7.03 -9.04 -2.32
CA SER A 116 7.23 -9.46 -0.93
C SER A 116 8.70 -9.45 -0.55
N ILE A 117 8.96 -9.05 0.71
CA ILE A 117 10.30 -9.09 1.28
C ILE A 117 10.28 -9.75 2.66
N LYS A 118 11.25 -10.59 2.96
CA LYS A 118 11.57 -11.02 4.33
C LYS A 118 12.37 -9.93 5.03
N ARG A 119 11.77 -9.27 6.00
CA ARG A 119 12.44 -8.24 6.80
C ARG A 119 13.45 -8.87 7.77
N ASN A 120 14.54 -8.14 8.06
CA ASN A 120 15.54 -8.49 9.08
C ASN A 120 16.40 -9.75 8.80
N LYS A 121 16.43 -10.26 7.57
CA LYS A 121 17.34 -11.32 7.18
C LYS A 121 18.00 -10.99 5.84
N ILE A 122 19.34 -11.09 5.80
CA ILE A 122 20.05 -11.27 4.55
C ILE A 122 19.80 -12.74 4.17
N SER A 123 18.81 -12.98 3.33
CA SER A 123 18.47 -14.32 2.89
C SER A 123 18.62 -14.43 1.38
N LYS A 124 18.96 -15.63 0.90
CA LYS A 124 18.97 -15.93 -0.55
C LYS A 124 17.63 -15.55 -1.23
N GLU A 125 16.52 -15.58 -0.49
CA GLU A 125 15.20 -15.21 -0.98
C GLU A 125 15.04 -13.71 -1.29
N ASN A 126 15.92 -12.86 -0.75
CA ASN A 126 15.93 -11.42 -1.04
C ASN A 126 16.91 -11.04 -2.15
N LEU A 127 17.66 -11.98 -2.72
CA LEU A 127 18.64 -11.69 -3.78
C LEU A 127 17.95 -11.18 -5.06
N GLY A 128 16.79 -11.75 -5.43
CA GLY A 128 16.01 -11.31 -6.58
C GLY A 128 15.05 -10.13 -6.31
N PHE A 129 15.06 -9.56 -5.11
CA PHE A 129 14.10 -8.53 -4.72
C PHE A 129 14.14 -7.28 -5.62
N PHE A 130 15.34 -6.82 -5.96
CA PHE A 130 15.48 -5.66 -6.84
C PHE A 130 15.11 -5.99 -8.29
N ASP A 131 15.43 -7.19 -8.76
CA ASP A 131 15.02 -7.67 -10.09
C ASP A 131 13.51 -7.76 -10.19
N ASP A 132 12.82 -8.24 -9.15
CA ASP A 132 11.38 -8.27 -9.07
C ASP A 132 10.77 -6.86 -9.12
N ILE A 133 11.37 -5.89 -8.43
CA ILE A 133 10.95 -4.48 -8.48
C ILE A 133 11.09 -3.94 -9.91
N ILE A 134 12.25 -4.08 -10.51
CA ILE A 134 12.53 -3.59 -11.87
C ILE A 134 11.57 -4.24 -12.86
N LYS A 135 11.37 -5.55 -12.77
CA LYS A 135 10.44 -6.30 -13.61
C LYS A 135 9.00 -5.78 -13.48
N GLN A 136 8.50 -5.58 -12.26
CA GLN A 136 7.14 -5.10 -12.04
C GLN A 136 6.92 -3.67 -12.57
N ILE A 137 7.90 -2.79 -12.40
CA ILE A 137 7.84 -1.41 -12.91
C ILE A 137 7.93 -1.38 -14.42
N ASN A 138 8.72 -2.27 -15.03
CA ASN A 138 8.84 -2.34 -16.49
C ASN A 138 7.60 -2.95 -17.15
N LEU A 139 6.94 -3.89 -16.48
CA LEU A 139 5.72 -4.56 -16.98
C LEU A 139 4.44 -3.74 -16.84
N SER A 140 4.46 -2.64 -16.08
CA SER A 140 3.26 -1.83 -15.88
C SER A 140 3.62 -0.37 -15.59
N ASP A 141 2.73 0.56 -15.96
CA ASP A 141 2.86 1.99 -15.62
C ASP A 141 2.37 2.31 -14.19
N ARG A 142 2.18 1.27 -13.37
CA ARG A 142 1.68 1.40 -12.00
C ARG A 142 2.80 1.89 -11.08
N PRO A 143 2.57 2.94 -10.26
CA PRO A 143 3.59 3.42 -9.35
C PRO A 143 3.88 2.39 -8.24
N LEU A 144 5.15 2.24 -7.89
CA LEU A 144 5.58 1.48 -6.72
C LEU A 144 5.38 2.32 -5.47
N ILE A 145 4.82 1.75 -4.39
CA ILE A 145 4.80 2.38 -3.07
C ILE A 145 5.83 1.73 -2.17
N ILE A 146 6.71 2.57 -1.62
CA ILE A 146 7.64 2.20 -0.56
C ILE A 146 7.35 3.00 0.71
N PHE A 147 7.63 2.39 1.85
CA PHE A 147 7.62 3.04 3.16
C PHE A 147 9.05 3.09 3.68
N PRO A 148 9.76 4.24 3.55
CA PRO A 148 11.20 4.32 3.82
C PRO A 148 11.59 3.93 5.25
N GLN A 149 10.68 4.06 6.21
CA GLN A 149 10.91 3.64 7.59
C GLN A 149 10.97 2.10 7.75
N GLY A 150 10.37 1.36 6.81
CA GLY A 150 10.31 -0.10 6.82
C GLY A 150 9.35 -0.69 7.86
N THR A 151 8.73 0.12 8.71
CA THR A 151 7.74 -0.26 9.72
C THR A 151 6.80 0.89 9.99
N ARG A 152 5.70 0.63 10.71
CA ARG A 152 4.83 1.69 11.23
C ARG A 152 5.50 2.38 12.41
N LEU A 153 5.38 3.70 12.45
CA LEU A 153 5.98 4.54 13.47
C LEU A 153 4.92 5.47 14.08
N ALA A 154 5.07 5.73 15.37
CA ALA A 154 4.30 6.78 16.01
C ALA A 154 4.69 8.16 15.41
N PRO A 155 3.77 9.16 15.41
CA PRO A 155 4.05 10.48 14.83
C PRO A 155 5.27 11.21 15.42
N SER A 156 5.64 10.89 16.66
CA SER A 156 6.81 11.43 17.36
C SER A 156 8.13 10.76 16.99
N GLU A 157 8.09 9.57 16.38
CA GLU A 157 9.28 8.79 16.06
C GLU A 157 9.84 9.20 14.69
N ARG A 158 11.14 9.45 14.63
CA ARG A 158 11.85 9.85 13.41
C ARG A 158 13.16 9.08 13.21
N PRO A 159 13.12 7.75 13.11
CA PRO A 159 14.32 6.99 12.83
C PRO A 159 14.82 7.30 11.41
N PRO A 160 16.10 7.06 11.13
CA PRO A 160 16.66 7.21 9.78
C PRO A 160 15.96 6.21 8.82
N PHE A 161 15.86 6.61 7.56
CA PHE A 161 15.34 5.75 6.51
C PHE A 161 16.21 4.50 6.32
N LYS A 162 15.56 3.40 6.00
CA LYS A 162 16.27 2.16 5.70
C LYS A 162 17.08 2.28 4.40
N LYS A 163 18.30 1.79 4.39
CA LYS A 163 19.21 1.79 3.22
C LYS A 163 18.58 1.21 1.95
N GLY A 164 17.64 0.25 2.10
CA GLY A 164 16.90 -0.31 0.97
C GLY A 164 16.09 0.71 0.18
N SER A 165 15.63 1.79 0.80
CA SER A 165 14.87 2.84 0.11
C SER A 165 15.75 3.68 -0.80
N SER A 166 16.97 4.04 -0.34
CA SER A 166 17.97 4.73 -1.18
C SER A 166 18.39 3.87 -2.37
N ARG A 167 18.65 2.59 -2.10
CA ARG A 167 19.03 1.64 -3.15
C ARG A 167 17.91 1.48 -4.20
N ILE A 168 16.64 1.42 -3.80
CA ILE A 168 15.51 1.40 -4.75
C ILE A 168 15.53 2.65 -5.63
N TYR A 169 15.79 3.82 -5.06
CA TYR A 169 15.87 5.06 -5.82
C TYR A 169 17.01 5.03 -6.87
N GLU A 170 18.20 4.57 -6.46
CA GLU A 170 19.37 4.46 -7.32
C GLU A 170 19.16 3.44 -8.46
N GLU A 171 18.67 2.24 -8.12
CA GLU A 171 18.47 1.13 -9.08
C GLU A 171 17.36 1.43 -10.11
N LEU A 172 16.31 2.15 -9.71
CA LEU A 172 15.20 2.48 -10.60
C LEU A 172 15.51 3.64 -11.54
N GLY A 173 16.32 4.62 -11.12
CA GLY A 173 16.61 5.84 -11.90
C GLY A 173 15.36 6.66 -12.27
N ILE A 174 14.24 6.50 -11.55
CA ILE A 174 12.98 7.19 -11.84
C ILE A 174 12.65 8.22 -10.75
N SER A 175 11.72 9.14 -11.08
CA SER A 175 11.31 10.19 -10.14
C SER A 175 10.68 9.64 -8.87
N CYS A 176 10.94 10.27 -7.74
CA CYS A 176 10.31 9.97 -6.46
C CYS A 176 9.19 10.97 -6.19
N GLN A 177 8.00 10.48 -5.82
CA GLN A 177 6.88 11.26 -5.30
C GLN A 177 6.84 11.10 -3.78
N PRO A 178 7.37 12.05 -3.00
CA PRO A 178 7.25 12.00 -1.54
C PRO A 178 5.83 12.32 -1.09
N ILE A 179 5.34 11.58 -0.08
CA ILE A 179 4.05 11.80 0.55
C ILE A 179 4.20 11.77 2.07
N ALA A 180 3.89 12.89 2.71
CA ALA A 180 3.75 12.95 4.16
C ALA A 180 2.32 12.59 4.55
N ILE A 181 2.17 11.72 5.54
CA ILE A 181 0.86 11.26 6.04
C ILE A 181 0.85 11.43 7.55
N ASN A 182 -0.24 11.94 8.09
CA ASN A 182 -0.51 12.03 9.51
C ASN A 182 -1.77 11.22 9.82
N SER A 183 -1.60 9.93 10.07
CA SER A 183 -2.68 8.97 10.33
C SER A 183 -2.49 8.21 11.64
N GLY A 184 -1.46 8.51 12.39
CA GLY A 184 -1.08 7.81 13.62
C GLY A 184 -1.62 8.46 14.92
N ASN A 185 -2.36 9.57 14.84
CA ASN A 185 -2.95 10.26 16.00
C ASN A 185 -4.37 9.78 16.26
#